data_1e6ec0d30f12e972137c0d4782c762a4
#
_entry.id   1e6ec0d30f12e972137c0d4782c762a4
#
_cell.length_a   1.000
_cell.length_b   1.000
_cell.length_c   1.000
_cell.angle_alpha   90.00
_cell.angle_beta   90.00
_cell.angle_gamma   90.00
#
_symmetry.space_group_name_H-M   'P 1'
#
loop_
_entity.id
_entity.type
_entity.pdbx_description
1 polymer ?
#
loop_
_entity_poly.entity_id
_entity_poly.type
_entity_poly.pdbx_seq_one_letter_code
_entity_poly.pdbx_strand_id
1 'polypeptide(L)'
;MWKNSFKIYSIITALLVSVFISCAALSGSNEVKVSGRQIMVDGSPYLIKGICYHPVPKGSDTRNFSNLTQDLALMTEAGINTIRVYAPIDNKEVLDEIHSAGMKLIIGFGYNQNGNFDILSGSFIDYINKYKDHEAILMWELGNEYNYHPEWFDGDLKNWYTALNNAAEIIHKNDSSHPVTTAHGELPDALALSSCPNIDVWGMNVYRWDEPGEIYNQYKAISEKPMYLSEAGGDSYMTITKQGYEEGVNEKAQADANAKIMESVFDNMEVCSGVTLFSFTDGWWKAGNNETQDIGGWAPNSTGVPYDGSPNEEYWGIVDLDRNKKETFEVVKIKYNQVGNQN
;
A
#
# COMPACT_ATOMS: atom_id res chain seq x y z
N MET A 1 33.10 15.97 90.53
CA MET A 1 33.45 16.15 89.12
C MET A 1 32.61 15.23 88.29
N TRP A 2 31.53 15.74 87.73
CA TRP A 2 30.61 14.96 86.91
C TRP A 2 30.76 15.36 85.42
N LYS A 3 31.05 14.39 84.56
CA LYS A 3 31.04 14.58 83.11
C LYS A 3 29.68 14.11 82.54
N ASN A 4 28.85 15.04 82.03
CA ASN A 4 27.68 14.76 81.32
C ASN A 4 28.02 14.51 79.83
N SER A 5 27.72 13.33 79.35
CA SER A 5 27.77 12.99 77.94
C SER A 5 26.41 13.17 77.35
N PHE A 6 26.25 14.16 76.46
CA PHE A 6 25.02 14.30 75.59
C PHE A 6 25.16 13.38 74.41
N LYS A 7 24.20 12.44 74.28
CA LYS A 7 23.98 11.64 73.04
C LYS A 7 23.06 12.40 72.15
N ILE A 8 23.56 12.80 70.97
CA ILE A 8 22.78 13.39 69.89
C ILE A 8 22.23 12.24 69.08
N TYR A 9 20.93 12.07 69.06
CA TYR A 9 20.22 11.16 68.12
C TYR A 9 19.92 11.95 66.86
N SER A 10 20.62 11.59 65.77
CA SER A 10 20.29 12.05 64.41
C SER A 10 19.10 11.25 63.90
N ILE A 11 17.96 11.89 63.79
CA ILE A 11 16.80 11.31 63.08
C ILE A 11 16.99 11.58 61.60
N ILE A 12 17.30 10.53 60.82
CA ILE A 12 17.30 10.58 59.34
C ILE A 12 15.88 10.28 58.91
N THR A 13 15.16 11.33 58.52
CA THR A 13 13.86 11.18 57.86
C THR A 13 14.07 10.89 56.38
N ALA A 14 13.94 9.65 55.99
CA ALA A 14 13.95 9.26 54.59
C ALA A 14 12.64 9.67 53.91
N LEU A 15 12.68 10.71 53.06
CA LEU A 15 11.60 11.11 52.20
C LEU A 15 11.54 10.13 51.02
N LEU A 16 10.60 9.18 51.08
CA LEU A 16 10.23 8.33 49.94
C LEU A 16 9.41 9.18 48.96
N VAL A 17 10.05 9.71 47.93
CA VAL A 17 9.36 10.29 46.77
C VAL A 17 8.89 9.14 45.89
N SER A 18 7.63 8.76 46.02
CA SER A 18 6.96 7.82 45.09
C SER A 18 6.70 8.55 43.78
N VAL A 19 7.56 8.32 42.79
CA VAL A 19 7.31 8.73 41.42
C VAL A 19 6.25 7.78 40.86
N PHE A 20 4.99 8.21 40.89
CA PHE A 20 3.96 7.58 40.11
C PHE A 20 4.22 7.91 38.63
N ILE A 21 4.90 7.01 37.91
CA ILE A 21 4.87 7.00 36.46
C ILE A 21 3.46 6.56 36.10
N SER A 22 2.59 7.54 35.89
CA SER A 22 1.29 7.31 35.24
C SER A 22 1.61 6.87 33.81
N CYS A 23 1.61 5.56 33.56
CA CYS A 23 1.50 5.00 32.24
C CYS A 23 0.06 5.32 31.78
N ALA A 24 -0.16 6.55 31.31
CA ALA A 24 -1.30 6.83 30.47
C ALA A 24 -1.06 5.95 29.22
N ALA A 25 -1.85 4.90 29.08
CA ALA A 25 -2.02 4.27 27.80
C ALA A 25 -2.47 5.42 26.87
N LEU A 26 -1.57 5.91 26.05
CA LEU A 26 -1.93 6.70 24.90
C LEU A 26 -2.84 5.79 24.09
N SER A 27 -4.15 5.99 24.18
CA SER A 27 -5.06 5.50 23.17
C SER A 27 -4.54 6.13 21.89
N GLY A 28 -3.89 5.33 21.05
CA GLY A 28 -3.38 5.77 19.76
C GLY A 28 -4.53 6.46 19.04
N SER A 29 -4.30 7.64 18.54
CA SER A 29 -5.35 8.43 17.89
C SER A 29 -5.67 7.90 16.50
N ASN A 30 -5.01 6.85 16.04
CA ASN A 30 -5.01 6.36 14.64
C ASN A 30 -4.99 7.52 13.61
N GLU A 31 -4.28 8.58 13.96
CA GLU A 31 -4.23 9.77 13.13
C GLU A 31 -3.19 9.60 12.04
N VAL A 32 -3.64 9.62 10.79
CA VAL A 32 -2.77 9.60 9.62
C VAL A 32 -2.79 10.97 8.97
N LYS A 33 -1.63 11.60 8.87
CA LYS A 33 -1.47 12.96 8.31
C LYS A 33 -0.39 13.00 7.24
N VAL A 34 -0.47 14.04 6.43
CA VAL A 34 0.59 14.40 5.49
C VAL A 34 1.42 15.55 6.08
N SER A 35 2.74 15.43 6.06
CA SER A 35 3.68 16.47 6.46
C SER A 35 4.77 16.62 5.40
N GLY A 36 4.71 17.68 4.60
CA GLY A 36 5.57 17.81 3.42
C GLY A 36 5.37 16.63 2.48
N ARG A 37 6.44 15.90 2.17
CA ARG A 37 6.41 14.70 1.30
C ARG A 37 6.26 13.39 2.07
N GLN A 38 5.90 13.43 3.35
CA GLN A 38 5.83 12.24 4.19
C GLN A 38 4.40 11.95 4.64
N ILE A 39 4.08 10.67 4.73
CA ILE A 39 2.91 10.16 5.43
C ILE A 39 3.32 9.97 6.89
N MET A 40 2.51 10.47 7.81
CA MET A 40 2.73 10.37 9.25
C MET A 40 1.65 9.52 9.88
N VAL A 41 2.01 8.56 10.70
CA VAL A 41 1.08 7.78 11.53
C VAL A 41 1.43 8.06 12.98
N ASP A 42 0.47 8.53 13.75
CA ASP A 42 0.65 8.90 15.16
C ASP A 42 1.86 9.82 15.40
N GLY A 43 2.08 10.76 14.47
CA GLY A 43 3.15 11.75 14.53
C GLY A 43 4.54 11.25 14.11
N SER A 44 4.67 10.00 13.67
CA SER A 44 5.92 9.42 13.18
C SER A 44 5.89 9.19 11.67
N PRO A 45 7.01 9.37 10.95
CA PRO A 45 7.09 9.04 9.53
C PRO A 45 6.74 7.57 9.29
N TYR A 46 5.90 7.34 8.29
CA TYR A 46 5.44 6.00 7.91
C TYR A 46 5.90 5.64 6.50
N LEU A 47 6.74 4.63 6.39
CA LEU A 47 7.16 4.07 5.11
C LEU A 47 6.23 2.91 4.74
N ILE A 48 5.60 3.01 3.58
CA ILE A 48 4.77 1.94 3.02
C ILE A 48 5.68 0.79 2.55
N LYS A 49 5.71 -0.29 3.31
CA LYS A 49 6.27 -1.59 2.94
C LYS A 49 5.10 -2.49 2.58
N GLY A 50 4.57 -2.29 1.38
CA GLY A 50 3.23 -2.72 1.05
C GLY A 50 3.16 -3.84 0.02
N ILE A 51 1.95 -4.38 -0.10
CA ILE A 51 1.58 -5.40 -1.08
C ILE A 51 0.16 -5.17 -1.57
N CYS A 52 -0.08 -5.36 -2.87
CA CYS A 52 -1.42 -5.42 -3.44
C CYS A 52 -2.06 -6.78 -3.13
N TYR A 53 -3.29 -6.77 -2.61
CA TYR A 53 -3.94 -7.98 -2.14
C TYR A 53 -5.35 -8.12 -2.68
N HIS A 54 -5.55 -9.08 -3.56
CA HIS A 54 -6.84 -9.43 -4.14
C HIS A 54 -6.94 -10.96 -4.24
N PRO A 55 -7.17 -11.67 -3.11
CA PRO A 55 -7.15 -13.12 -3.07
C PRO A 55 -8.36 -13.72 -3.77
N VAL A 56 -8.14 -14.32 -4.93
CA VAL A 56 -9.16 -15.06 -5.68
C VAL A 56 -8.75 -16.53 -5.74
N PRO A 57 -9.59 -17.44 -5.25
CA PRO A 57 -9.29 -18.87 -5.28
C PRO A 57 -9.26 -19.42 -6.71
N LYS A 58 -8.54 -20.51 -6.92
CA LYS A 58 -8.57 -21.28 -8.16
C LYS A 58 -10.00 -21.63 -8.56
N GLY A 59 -10.31 -21.51 -9.84
CA GLY A 59 -11.65 -21.79 -10.38
C GLY A 59 -12.70 -20.72 -10.05
N SER A 60 -12.29 -19.57 -9.54
CA SER A 60 -13.17 -18.44 -9.19
C SER A 60 -12.69 -17.16 -9.87
N ASP A 61 -13.59 -16.19 -9.98
CA ASP A 61 -13.32 -14.79 -10.33
C ASP A 61 -13.64 -13.84 -9.17
N THR A 62 -14.01 -14.38 -8.02
CA THR A 62 -14.49 -13.61 -6.88
C THR A 62 -13.51 -13.67 -5.71
N ARG A 63 -13.17 -12.47 -5.18
CA ARG A 63 -12.31 -12.32 -4.01
C ARG A 63 -12.85 -13.05 -2.79
N ASN A 64 -11.96 -13.77 -2.10
CA ASN A 64 -12.30 -14.56 -0.92
C ASN A 64 -11.18 -14.51 0.13
N PHE A 65 -11.53 -14.26 1.38
CA PHE A 65 -10.60 -14.13 2.51
C PHE A 65 -10.45 -15.41 3.35
N SER A 66 -10.82 -16.58 2.81
CA SER A 66 -10.75 -17.86 3.57
C SER A 66 -9.33 -18.25 4.02
N ASN A 67 -8.30 -17.77 3.32
CA ASN A 67 -6.91 -18.04 3.65
C ASN A 67 -6.23 -16.86 4.38
N LEU A 68 -7.00 -15.87 4.88
CA LEU A 68 -6.47 -14.62 5.42
C LEU A 68 -5.41 -14.84 6.51
N THR A 69 -5.66 -15.70 7.47
CA THR A 69 -4.72 -15.98 8.57
C THR A 69 -3.37 -16.49 8.06
N GLN A 70 -3.36 -17.39 7.06
CA GLN A 70 -2.13 -17.87 6.44
C GLN A 70 -1.44 -16.75 5.64
N ASP A 71 -2.20 -15.97 4.88
CA ASP A 71 -1.70 -14.89 4.05
C ASP A 71 -1.06 -13.81 4.94
N LEU A 72 -1.69 -13.43 6.04
CA LEU A 72 -1.15 -12.46 7.00
C LEU A 72 0.13 -12.96 7.69
N ALA A 73 0.21 -14.26 8.00
CA ALA A 73 1.44 -14.83 8.56
C ALA A 73 2.62 -14.73 7.58
N LEU A 74 2.39 -14.99 6.29
CA LEU A 74 3.40 -14.83 5.24
C LEU A 74 3.76 -13.35 5.02
N MET A 75 2.79 -12.46 5.01
CA MET A 75 3.03 -11.01 4.89
C MET A 75 3.85 -10.48 6.06
N THR A 76 3.54 -10.92 7.29
CA THR A 76 4.32 -10.57 8.50
C THR A 76 5.76 -11.08 8.38
N GLU A 77 5.95 -12.32 7.94
CA GLU A 77 7.27 -12.88 7.70
C GLU A 77 8.07 -12.08 6.66
N ALA A 78 7.40 -11.61 5.61
CA ALA A 78 7.99 -10.78 4.57
C ALA A 78 8.29 -9.34 5.04
N GLY A 79 7.86 -8.93 6.23
CA GLY A 79 8.06 -7.58 6.76
C GLY A 79 7.11 -6.54 6.16
N ILE A 80 6.00 -6.98 5.59
CA ILE A 80 4.95 -6.11 5.04
C ILE A 80 4.19 -5.45 6.19
N ASN A 81 3.93 -4.15 6.07
CA ASN A 81 3.17 -3.36 7.03
C ASN A 81 1.89 -2.74 6.44
N THR A 82 1.71 -2.82 5.13
CA THR A 82 0.60 -2.18 4.42
C THR A 82 0.00 -3.12 3.38
N ILE A 83 -1.31 -3.22 3.37
CA ILE A 83 -2.07 -3.95 2.35
C ILE A 83 -2.88 -2.94 1.54
N ARG A 84 -2.76 -2.99 0.21
CA ARG A 84 -3.62 -2.23 -0.70
C ARG A 84 -4.67 -3.15 -1.29
N VAL A 85 -5.94 -2.74 -1.20
CA VAL A 85 -7.09 -3.47 -1.77
C VAL A 85 -7.86 -2.60 -2.75
N TYR A 86 -8.30 -3.19 -3.86
CA TYR A 86 -8.96 -2.50 -4.98
C TYR A 86 -10.45 -2.24 -4.76
N ALA A 87 -11.02 -2.86 -3.75
CA ALA A 87 -12.42 -2.69 -3.39
C ALA A 87 -12.61 -2.82 -1.88
N PRO A 88 -13.62 -2.17 -1.30
CA PRO A 88 -13.91 -2.20 0.13
C PRO A 88 -14.03 -3.62 0.68
N ILE A 89 -13.61 -3.79 1.94
CA ILE A 89 -13.79 -5.02 2.72
C ILE A 89 -14.89 -4.74 3.74
N ASP A 90 -16.12 -5.15 3.45
CA ASP A 90 -17.27 -4.93 4.35
C ASP A 90 -17.46 -6.08 5.35
N ASN A 91 -16.34 -6.54 5.92
CA ASN A 91 -16.32 -7.50 7.00
C ASN A 91 -15.33 -7.00 8.07
N LYS A 92 -15.88 -6.61 9.23
CA LYS A 92 -15.08 -6.06 10.33
C LYS A 92 -14.05 -7.06 10.85
N GLU A 93 -14.38 -8.33 10.93
CA GLU A 93 -13.47 -9.36 11.42
C GLU A 93 -12.20 -9.46 10.56
N VAL A 94 -12.33 -9.29 9.23
CA VAL A 94 -11.18 -9.23 8.31
C VAL A 94 -10.30 -8.02 8.61
N LEU A 95 -10.91 -6.85 8.85
CA LEU A 95 -10.17 -5.63 9.22
C LEU A 95 -9.46 -5.79 10.57
N ASP A 96 -10.15 -6.37 11.56
CA ASP A 96 -9.60 -6.64 12.90
C ASP A 96 -8.40 -7.60 12.82
N GLU A 97 -8.47 -8.64 11.99
CA GLU A 97 -7.38 -9.61 11.81
C GLU A 97 -6.16 -8.98 11.14
N ILE A 98 -6.37 -8.14 10.10
CA ILE A 98 -5.31 -7.38 9.43
C ILE A 98 -4.63 -6.43 10.43
N HIS A 99 -5.41 -5.69 11.22
CA HIS A 99 -4.86 -4.81 12.25
C HIS A 99 -4.07 -5.59 13.31
N SER A 100 -4.61 -6.71 13.77
CA SER A 100 -3.96 -7.58 14.77
C SER A 100 -2.64 -8.15 14.27
N ALA A 101 -2.47 -8.31 12.95
CA ALA A 101 -1.20 -8.68 12.32
C ALA A 101 -0.21 -7.50 12.20
N GLY A 102 -0.56 -6.31 12.70
CA GLY A 102 0.28 -5.10 12.66
C GLY A 102 0.29 -4.38 11.32
N MET A 103 -0.72 -4.61 10.48
CA MET A 103 -0.78 -4.03 9.14
C MET A 103 -1.84 -2.94 9.02
N LYS A 104 -1.58 -1.98 8.13
CA LYS A 104 -2.51 -0.93 7.73
C LYS A 104 -3.09 -1.21 6.36
N LEU A 105 -4.22 -0.55 6.03
CA LEU A 105 -4.98 -0.74 4.79
C LEU A 105 -5.07 0.55 3.98
N ILE A 106 -4.83 0.44 2.69
CA ILE A 106 -5.26 1.40 1.67
C ILE A 106 -6.49 0.80 1.00
N ILE A 107 -7.64 1.45 1.17
CA ILE A 107 -8.94 0.94 0.69
C ILE A 107 -9.34 1.64 -0.59
N GLY A 108 -9.44 0.88 -1.68
CA GLY A 108 -9.86 1.36 -3.00
C GLY A 108 -11.37 1.48 -3.15
N PHE A 109 -11.84 2.57 -3.79
CA PHE A 109 -13.21 2.78 -4.24
C PHE A 109 -13.21 3.00 -5.75
N GLY A 110 -14.09 2.28 -6.45
CA GLY A 110 -14.29 2.45 -7.89
C GLY A 110 -15.22 3.60 -8.23
N TYR A 111 -15.33 3.89 -9.53
CA TYR A 111 -16.26 4.89 -10.06
C TYR A 111 -17.67 4.33 -10.22
N ASN A 112 -17.79 3.08 -10.65
CA ASN A 112 -19.04 2.37 -10.85
C ASN A 112 -18.87 0.88 -10.53
N GLN A 113 -19.08 0.53 -9.27
CA GLN A 113 -19.00 -0.85 -8.78
C GLN A 113 -20.38 -1.43 -8.49
N ASN A 114 -21.30 -1.31 -9.44
CA ASN A 114 -22.70 -1.74 -9.32
C ASN A 114 -23.44 -1.09 -8.12
N GLY A 115 -23.07 0.14 -7.77
CA GLY A 115 -23.67 0.90 -6.69
C GLY A 115 -23.22 0.49 -5.28
N ASN A 116 -22.24 -0.39 -5.15
CA ASN A 116 -21.69 -0.79 -3.86
C ASN A 116 -20.43 0.01 -3.54
N PHE A 117 -20.51 0.95 -2.60
CA PHE A 117 -19.40 1.74 -2.10
C PHE A 117 -18.56 2.37 -3.22
N ASP A 118 -19.21 3.02 -4.18
CA ASP A 118 -18.53 3.68 -5.30
C ASP A 118 -18.76 5.20 -5.33
N ILE A 119 -17.92 5.88 -6.11
CA ILE A 119 -17.95 7.35 -6.23
C ILE A 119 -19.22 7.84 -6.92
N LEU A 120 -19.69 7.13 -7.94
CA LEU A 120 -20.83 7.55 -8.76
C LEU A 120 -22.13 7.55 -7.99
N SER A 121 -22.40 6.50 -7.20
CA SER A 121 -23.58 6.43 -6.34
C SER A 121 -23.46 7.24 -5.05
N GLY A 122 -22.23 7.58 -4.66
CA GLY A 122 -21.93 8.21 -3.38
C GLY A 122 -21.94 7.26 -2.18
N SER A 123 -22.17 5.96 -2.40
CA SER A 123 -22.26 4.96 -1.32
C SER A 123 -20.92 4.68 -0.62
N PHE A 124 -19.80 5.10 -1.19
CA PHE A 124 -18.49 5.06 -0.52
C PHE A 124 -18.48 5.83 0.82
N ILE A 125 -19.33 6.84 0.98
CA ILE A 125 -19.45 7.64 2.21
C ILE A 125 -19.98 6.81 3.36
N ASP A 126 -20.91 5.89 3.10
CA ASP A 126 -21.44 4.97 4.12
C ASP A 126 -20.35 4.05 4.65
N TYR A 127 -19.48 3.57 3.76
CA TYR A 127 -18.33 2.77 4.16
C TYR A 127 -17.32 3.57 5.00
N ILE A 128 -16.98 4.78 4.58
CA ILE A 128 -16.09 5.67 5.33
C ILE A 128 -16.64 5.95 6.71
N ASN A 129 -17.91 6.35 6.84
CA ASN A 129 -18.54 6.61 8.13
C ASN A 129 -18.60 5.38 9.03
N LYS A 130 -18.67 4.17 8.45
CA LYS A 130 -18.66 2.93 9.21
C LYS A 130 -17.27 2.56 9.74
N TYR A 131 -16.22 2.85 8.98
CA TYR A 131 -14.88 2.31 9.27
C TYR A 131 -13.78 3.35 9.52
N LYS A 132 -14.06 4.66 9.44
CA LYS A 132 -13.03 5.71 9.62
C LYS A 132 -12.32 5.69 10.97
N ASP A 133 -12.97 5.14 12.00
CA ASP A 133 -12.36 5.00 13.31
C ASP A 133 -11.66 3.65 13.52
N HIS A 134 -11.54 2.84 12.47
CA HIS A 134 -10.88 1.53 12.53
C HIS A 134 -9.36 1.68 12.40
N GLU A 135 -8.61 1.16 13.35
CA GLU A 135 -7.16 1.34 13.46
C GLU A 135 -6.35 0.74 12.27
N ALA A 136 -6.94 -0.15 11.49
CA ALA A 136 -6.30 -0.66 10.27
C ALA A 136 -6.22 0.38 9.15
N ILE A 137 -7.07 1.40 9.12
CA ILE A 137 -7.13 2.32 7.98
C ILE A 137 -5.88 3.19 7.93
N LEU A 138 -5.26 3.27 6.75
CA LEU A 138 -4.17 4.19 6.44
C LEU A 138 -4.66 5.33 5.55
N MET A 139 -5.27 4.99 4.43
CA MET A 139 -5.73 5.97 3.43
C MET A 139 -6.96 5.46 2.68
N TRP A 140 -7.73 6.40 2.15
CA TRP A 140 -8.80 6.15 1.21
C TRP A 140 -8.31 6.37 -0.22
N GLU A 141 -8.41 5.36 -1.07
CA GLU A 141 -7.99 5.45 -2.47
C GLU A 141 -9.20 5.56 -3.40
N LEU A 142 -9.14 6.48 -4.36
CA LEU A 142 -10.22 6.75 -5.31
C LEU A 142 -9.76 6.43 -6.73
N GLY A 143 -10.30 5.37 -7.30
CA GLY A 143 -9.99 4.90 -8.65
C GLY A 143 -8.62 4.24 -8.79
N ASN A 144 -8.48 3.46 -9.85
CA ASN A 144 -7.24 2.79 -10.24
C ASN A 144 -7.06 2.90 -11.75
N GLU A 145 -6.02 3.60 -12.20
CA GLU A 145 -5.63 3.78 -13.62
C GLU A 145 -6.72 4.39 -14.52
N TYR A 146 -7.68 5.09 -13.95
CA TYR A 146 -8.80 5.65 -14.72
C TYR A 146 -8.35 6.72 -15.73
N ASN A 147 -7.16 7.28 -15.58
CA ASN A 147 -6.54 8.15 -16.57
C ASN A 147 -6.22 7.46 -17.91
N TYR A 148 -6.18 6.12 -17.95
CA TYR A 148 -6.03 5.37 -19.20
C TYR A 148 -7.36 5.12 -19.93
N HIS A 149 -8.50 5.46 -19.30
CA HIS A 149 -9.83 5.13 -19.75
C HIS A 149 -10.72 6.38 -19.95
N PRO A 150 -10.32 7.34 -20.82
CA PRO A 150 -11.16 8.52 -21.06
C PRO A 150 -12.56 8.14 -21.57
N GLU A 151 -12.71 7.01 -22.25
CA GLU A 151 -14.00 6.49 -22.74
C GLU A 151 -15.03 6.23 -21.64
N TRP A 152 -14.58 6.01 -20.39
CA TRP A 152 -15.49 5.88 -19.24
C TRP A 152 -16.06 7.22 -18.76
N PHE A 153 -15.50 8.32 -19.25
CA PHE A 153 -15.76 9.69 -18.80
C PHE A 153 -16.16 10.60 -19.98
N ASP A 154 -16.96 10.09 -20.91
CA ASP A 154 -17.40 10.82 -22.10
C ASP A 154 -16.26 11.31 -23.01
N GLY A 155 -15.13 10.64 -22.99
CA GLY A 155 -13.92 10.98 -23.75
C GLY A 155 -13.11 12.16 -23.18
N ASP A 156 -13.45 12.66 -22.00
CA ASP A 156 -12.76 13.79 -21.36
C ASP A 156 -12.34 13.45 -19.91
N LEU A 157 -11.04 13.26 -19.69
CA LEU A 157 -10.47 12.99 -18.36
C LEU A 157 -10.74 14.10 -17.35
N LYS A 158 -11.08 15.30 -17.78
CA LYS A 158 -11.49 16.37 -16.87
C LYS A 158 -12.74 15.97 -16.06
N ASN A 159 -13.64 15.18 -16.66
CA ASN A 159 -14.81 14.67 -15.96
C ASN A 159 -14.40 13.72 -14.82
N TRP A 160 -13.44 12.83 -15.08
CA TRP A 160 -12.85 11.99 -14.04
C TRP A 160 -12.20 12.80 -12.94
N TYR A 161 -11.28 13.70 -13.28
CA TYR A 161 -10.57 14.49 -12.27
C TYR A 161 -11.50 15.39 -11.46
N THR A 162 -12.58 15.87 -12.05
CA THR A 162 -13.62 16.62 -11.32
C THR A 162 -14.33 15.72 -10.32
N ALA A 163 -14.74 14.52 -10.73
CA ALA A 163 -15.39 13.55 -9.84
C ALA A 163 -14.46 13.11 -8.71
N LEU A 164 -13.21 12.81 -9.03
CA LEU A 164 -12.14 12.46 -8.09
C LEU A 164 -11.94 13.54 -7.03
N ASN A 165 -11.77 14.79 -7.46
CA ASN A 165 -11.57 15.91 -6.53
C ASN A 165 -12.78 16.18 -5.62
N ASN A 166 -13.99 16.08 -6.18
CA ASN A 166 -15.23 16.24 -5.40
C ASN A 166 -15.39 15.12 -4.37
N ALA A 167 -15.09 13.87 -4.76
CA ALA A 167 -15.13 12.74 -3.83
C ALA A 167 -14.11 12.91 -2.70
N ALA A 168 -12.89 13.34 -3.00
CA ALA A 168 -11.88 13.64 -1.99
C ALA A 168 -12.34 14.74 -1.03
N GLU A 169 -12.95 15.83 -1.52
CA GLU A 169 -13.53 16.88 -0.68
C GLU A 169 -14.63 16.35 0.26
N ILE A 170 -15.46 15.45 -0.24
CA ILE A 170 -16.51 14.81 0.55
C ILE A 170 -15.90 13.92 1.64
N ILE A 171 -14.84 13.16 1.31
CA ILE A 171 -14.12 12.35 2.31
C ILE A 171 -13.59 13.25 3.42
N HIS A 172 -12.88 14.32 3.12
CA HIS A 172 -12.33 15.24 4.12
C HIS A 172 -13.39 15.85 5.05
N LYS A 173 -14.63 16.03 4.56
CA LYS A 173 -15.76 16.51 5.39
C LYS A 173 -16.29 15.44 6.36
N ASN A 174 -16.11 14.15 6.05
CA ASN A 174 -16.61 13.02 6.83
C ASN A 174 -15.52 12.37 7.68
N ASP A 175 -14.28 12.43 7.23
CA ASP A 175 -13.09 11.89 7.89
C ASP A 175 -11.89 12.84 7.71
N SER A 176 -11.52 13.49 8.80
CA SER A 176 -10.36 14.39 8.86
C SER A 176 -9.08 13.69 9.33
N SER A 177 -9.15 12.39 9.62
CA SER A 177 -8.07 11.63 10.23
C SER A 177 -7.24 10.82 9.24
N HIS A 178 -7.75 10.65 8.01
CA HIS A 178 -7.06 9.84 6.99
C HIS A 178 -6.93 10.62 5.69
N PRO A 179 -5.74 10.56 5.04
CA PRO A 179 -5.51 11.16 3.73
C PRO A 179 -6.28 10.44 2.62
N VAL A 180 -6.53 11.19 1.55
CA VAL A 180 -7.11 10.67 0.31
C VAL A 180 -6.02 10.53 -0.74
N THR A 181 -5.99 9.38 -1.40
CA THR A 181 -5.09 9.05 -2.51
C THR A 181 -5.86 8.61 -3.76
N THR A 182 -5.18 8.49 -4.86
CA THR A 182 -5.62 7.82 -6.09
C THR A 182 -4.49 6.97 -6.61
N ALA A 183 -4.78 5.91 -7.36
CA ALA A 183 -3.78 5.15 -8.08
C ALA A 183 -3.78 5.60 -9.56
N HIS A 184 -2.94 6.56 -9.87
CA HIS A 184 -2.79 7.11 -11.21
C HIS A 184 -1.85 6.24 -12.05
N GLY A 185 -2.23 5.95 -13.28
CA GLY A 185 -1.32 5.29 -14.21
C GLY A 185 -0.17 6.24 -14.58
N GLU A 186 1.05 5.88 -14.20
CA GLU A 186 2.26 6.69 -14.39
C GLU A 186 2.19 8.09 -13.72
N LEU A 187 3.05 9.01 -14.13
CA LEU A 187 3.18 10.36 -13.59
C LEU A 187 1.91 11.19 -13.89
N PRO A 188 1.30 11.87 -12.88
CA PRO A 188 0.18 12.75 -13.13
C PRO A 188 0.60 13.97 -13.96
N ASP A 189 -0.21 14.31 -14.95
CA ASP A 189 0.02 15.47 -15.79
C ASP A 189 -0.48 16.78 -15.13
N ALA A 190 -0.27 17.90 -15.82
CA ALA A 190 -0.68 19.21 -15.33
C ALA A 190 -2.21 19.34 -15.15
N LEU A 191 -3.00 18.62 -15.97
CA LEU A 191 -4.46 18.60 -15.84
C LEU A 191 -4.88 17.86 -14.57
N ALA A 192 -4.32 16.69 -14.31
CA ALA A 192 -4.57 15.91 -13.09
C ALA A 192 -4.24 16.72 -11.84
N LEU A 193 -3.02 17.27 -11.78
CA LEU A 193 -2.54 18.03 -10.61
C LEU A 193 -3.38 19.29 -10.34
N SER A 194 -3.72 20.04 -11.40
CA SER A 194 -4.51 21.27 -11.24
C SER A 194 -5.98 21.03 -10.95
N SER A 195 -6.52 19.91 -11.39
CA SER A 195 -7.94 19.54 -11.17
C SER A 195 -8.20 18.88 -9.84
N CYS A 196 -7.16 18.30 -9.19
CA CYS A 196 -7.31 17.48 -7.98
C CYS A 196 -6.55 18.04 -6.76
N PRO A 197 -6.80 19.31 -6.35
CA PRO A 197 -6.15 19.89 -5.18
C PRO A 197 -6.46 19.15 -3.87
N ASN A 198 -7.58 18.42 -3.79
CA ASN A 198 -8.00 17.68 -2.60
C ASN A 198 -7.39 16.26 -2.50
N ILE A 199 -6.62 15.80 -3.47
CA ILE A 199 -5.81 14.58 -3.32
C ILE A 199 -4.60 14.92 -2.46
N ASP A 200 -4.40 14.19 -1.36
CA ASP A 200 -3.33 14.42 -0.39
C ASP A 200 -2.04 13.70 -0.76
N VAL A 201 -2.17 12.48 -1.26
CA VAL A 201 -1.06 11.59 -1.63
C VAL A 201 -1.28 11.08 -3.06
N TRP A 202 -0.26 11.14 -3.91
CA TRP A 202 -0.34 10.58 -5.25
C TRP A 202 0.22 9.16 -5.28
N GLY A 203 -0.65 8.16 -5.39
CA GLY A 203 -0.27 6.81 -5.78
C GLY A 203 -0.05 6.74 -7.28
N MET A 204 1.00 6.04 -7.69
CA MET A 204 1.33 5.84 -9.10
C MET A 204 1.58 4.37 -9.39
N ASN A 205 0.89 3.83 -10.40
CA ASN A 205 1.16 2.51 -10.94
C ASN A 205 2.27 2.64 -11.97
N VAL A 206 3.46 2.09 -11.67
CA VAL A 206 4.67 2.28 -12.49
C VAL A 206 5.24 0.93 -12.86
N TYR A 207 5.00 0.53 -14.09
CA TYR A 207 5.46 -0.73 -14.65
C TYR A 207 6.58 -0.52 -15.67
N ARG A 208 7.78 -0.34 -15.17
CA ARG A 208 8.99 -0.16 -15.96
C ARG A 208 9.98 -1.30 -15.70
N TRP A 209 9.43 -2.47 -15.39
CA TRP A 209 10.17 -3.67 -14.98
C TRP A 209 11.03 -3.38 -13.73
N ASP A 210 12.35 -3.42 -13.87
CA ASP A 210 13.30 -3.24 -12.77
C ASP A 210 13.78 -1.77 -12.61
N GLU A 211 13.32 -0.84 -13.46
CA GLU A 211 13.75 0.56 -13.43
C GLU A 211 12.57 1.53 -13.34
N PRO A 212 12.09 1.92 -12.14
CA PRO A 212 11.18 3.07 -11.98
C PRO A 212 11.76 4.35 -12.57
N GLY A 213 13.07 4.44 -12.70
CA GLY A 213 13.79 5.46 -13.44
C GLY A 213 13.68 6.86 -12.83
N GLU A 214 13.49 7.85 -13.69
CA GLU A 214 13.47 9.26 -13.32
C GLU A 214 12.15 9.70 -12.66
N ILE A 215 11.20 8.79 -12.37
CA ILE A 215 9.86 9.15 -11.87
C ILE A 215 9.91 10.01 -10.61
N TYR A 216 10.86 9.75 -9.71
CA TYR A 216 11.02 10.50 -8.46
C TYR A 216 11.45 11.95 -8.73
N ASN A 217 12.44 12.15 -9.59
CA ASN A 217 12.91 13.49 -9.98
C ASN A 217 11.83 14.25 -10.77
N GLN A 218 11.14 13.55 -11.67
CA GLN A 218 10.04 14.12 -12.44
C GLN A 218 8.90 14.55 -11.53
N TYR A 219 8.49 13.71 -10.58
CA TYR A 219 7.45 14.04 -9.61
C TYR A 219 7.88 15.18 -8.69
N LYS A 220 9.11 15.17 -8.19
CA LYS A 220 9.67 16.23 -7.35
C LYS A 220 9.62 17.60 -8.02
N ALA A 221 9.73 17.64 -9.35
CA ALA A 221 9.70 18.89 -10.14
C ALA A 221 8.27 19.46 -10.31
N ILE A 222 7.21 18.65 -10.14
CA ILE A 222 5.84 19.04 -10.46
C ILE A 222 4.91 19.09 -9.24
N SER A 223 5.27 18.48 -8.10
CA SER A 223 4.43 18.46 -6.91
C SER A 223 5.26 18.43 -5.63
N GLU A 224 4.75 19.07 -4.58
CA GLU A 224 5.30 19.00 -3.21
C GLU A 224 4.54 17.99 -2.31
N LYS A 225 3.46 17.38 -2.81
CA LYS A 225 2.70 16.37 -2.07
C LYS A 225 3.48 15.05 -1.98
N PRO A 226 3.20 14.19 -0.99
CA PRO A 226 3.76 12.84 -0.97
C PRO A 226 3.36 12.04 -2.20
N MET A 227 4.21 11.11 -2.60
CA MET A 227 3.89 10.05 -3.55
C MET A 227 4.25 8.68 -2.98
N TYR A 228 3.67 7.65 -3.53
CA TYR A 228 4.13 6.27 -3.38
C TYR A 228 3.87 5.50 -4.68
N LEU A 229 4.54 4.38 -4.88
CA LEU A 229 4.20 3.49 -5.98
C LEU A 229 3.03 2.61 -5.53
N SER A 230 1.82 2.92 -6.02
CA SER A 230 0.61 2.15 -5.69
C SER A 230 0.58 0.78 -6.38
N GLU A 231 1.31 0.63 -7.47
CA GLU A 231 1.71 -0.63 -8.06
C GLU A 231 3.09 -0.51 -8.70
N ALA A 232 3.89 -1.52 -8.48
CA ALA A 232 5.12 -1.79 -9.20
C ALA A 232 5.48 -3.26 -9.01
N GLY A 233 6.22 -3.85 -9.92
CA GLY A 233 6.62 -5.23 -9.80
C GLY A 233 7.08 -5.82 -11.11
N GLY A 234 7.42 -7.10 -11.07
CA GLY A 234 7.69 -7.94 -12.22
C GLY A 234 6.94 -9.26 -12.10
N ASP A 235 6.56 -9.83 -13.24
CA ASP A 235 6.02 -11.19 -13.28
C ASP A 235 7.12 -12.25 -13.31
N SER A 236 6.75 -13.49 -13.09
CA SER A 236 7.66 -14.64 -13.09
C SER A 236 7.57 -15.49 -14.37
N TYR A 237 7.14 -14.89 -15.48
CA TYR A 237 7.06 -15.63 -16.77
C TYR A 237 7.66 -14.80 -17.90
N MET A 238 8.65 -15.36 -18.57
CA MET A 238 9.28 -14.77 -19.76
C MET A 238 8.68 -15.39 -21.02
N THR A 239 8.06 -14.58 -21.87
CA THR A 239 7.54 -15.06 -23.17
C THR A 239 8.61 -15.16 -24.23
N ILE A 240 9.77 -14.56 -23.98
CA ILE A 240 10.97 -14.65 -24.83
C ILE A 240 12.22 -14.70 -23.94
N THR A 241 13.26 -15.36 -24.40
CA THR A 241 14.60 -15.24 -23.79
C THR A 241 15.14 -13.83 -23.98
N LYS A 242 15.43 -13.13 -22.89
CA LYS A 242 15.92 -11.74 -22.91
C LYS A 242 16.80 -11.42 -21.71
N GLN A 243 17.87 -10.68 -21.92
CA GLN A 243 18.79 -10.19 -20.86
C GLN A 243 19.37 -11.30 -19.96
N GLY A 244 19.47 -12.53 -20.46
CA GLY A 244 19.99 -13.68 -19.72
C GLY A 244 18.91 -14.47 -18.95
N TYR A 245 17.66 -14.07 -19.06
CA TYR A 245 16.53 -14.83 -18.54
C TYR A 245 15.94 -15.70 -19.65
N GLU A 246 15.78 -16.99 -19.38
CA GLU A 246 15.21 -17.96 -20.31
C GLU A 246 13.69 -17.84 -20.39
N GLU A 247 13.13 -18.20 -21.55
CA GLU A 247 11.68 -18.30 -21.77
C GLU A 247 11.04 -19.32 -20.81
N GLY A 248 9.80 -19.06 -20.38
CA GLY A 248 9.02 -19.86 -19.45
C GLY A 248 8.96 -19.25 -18.05
N VAL A 249 8.58 -20.05 -17.07
CA VAL A 249 8.57 -19.63 -15.65
C VAL A 249 10.00 -19.28 -15.22
N ASN A 250 10.17 -18.07 -14.75
CA ASN A 250 11.46 -17.50 -14.38
C ASN A 250 11.34 -16.63 -13.12
N GLU A 251 11.30 -17.27 -11.96
CA GLU A 251 11.20 -16.59 -10.67
C GLU A 251 12.41 -15.70 -10.37
N LYS A 252 13.58 -16.06 -10.93
CA LYS A 252 14.77 -15.23 -10.80
C LYS A 252 14.61 -13.86 -11.48
N ALA A 253 13.99 -13.82 -12.67
CA ALA A 253 13.72 -12.55 -13.37
C ALA A 253 12.82 -11.66 -12.54
N GLN A 254 11.76 -12.22 -11.93
CA GLN A 254 10.88 -11.52 -11.01
C GLN A 254 11.62 -11.01 -9.77
N ALA A 255 12.43 -11.87 -9.16
CA ALA A 255 13.18 -11.54 -7.95
C ALA A 255 14.18 -10.40 -8.19
N ASP A 256 14.92 -10.46 -9.29
CA ASP A 256 15.88 -9.42 -9.68
C ASP A 256 15.20 -8.10 -10.00
N ALA A 257 14.03 -8.11 -10.68
CA ALA A 257 13.25 -6.92 -10.96
C ALA A 257 12.72 -6.27 -9.66
N ASN A 258 12.07 -7.05 -8.80
CA ASN A 258 11.54 -6.54 -7.53
C ASN A 258 12.64 -6.02 -6.60
N ALA A 259 13.82 -6.66 -6.60
CA ALA A 259 14.97 -6.16 -5.85
C ALA A 259 15.35 -4.74 -6.25
N LYS A 260 15.46 -4.47 -7.55
CA LYS A 260 15.85 -3.16 -8.09
C LYS A 260 14.74 -2.11 -7.91
N ILE A 261 13.48 -2.49 -8.09
CA ILE A 261 12.33 -1.61 -7.82
C ILE A 261 12.38 -1.15 -6.35
N MET A 262 12.54 -2.08 -5.41
CA MET A 262 12.60 -1.76 -3.99
C MET A 262 13.84 -0.92 -3.64
N GLU A 263 15.00 -1.21 -4.22
CA GLU A 263 16.21 -0.39 -4.07
C GLU A 263 15.94 1.04 -4.53
N SER A 264 15.37 1.20 -5.74
CA SER A 264 15.04 2.50 -6.30
C SER A 264 14.07 3.30 -5.41
N VAL A 265 13.06 2.65 -4.81
CA VAL A 265 12.14 3.30 -3.85
C VAL A 265 12.90 3.74 -2.59
N PHE A 266 13.74 2.88 -2.02
CA PHE A 266 14.44 3.17 -0.76
C PHE A 266 15.56 4.19 -0.92
N ASP A 267 16.15 4.29 -2.10
CA ASP A 267 17.13 5.33 -2.41
C ASP A 267 16.49 6.72 -2.63
N ASN A 268 15.15 6.79 -2.73
CA ASN A 268 14.40 8.02 -2.98
C ASN A 268 13.33 8.33 -1.91
N MET A 269 13.53 7.89 -0.67
CA MET A 269 12.56 8.08 0.43
C MET A 269 12.27 9.55 0.78
N GLU A 270 13.10 10.49 0.36
CA GLU A 270 12.82 11.91 0.53
C GLU A 270 11.70 12.41 -0.40
N VAL A 271 11.33 11.63 -1.43
CA VAL A 271 10.24 11.93 -2.38
C VAL A 271 9.14 10.88 -2.31
N CYS A 272 9.51 9.60 -2.19
CA CYS A 272 8.63 8.45 -2.26
C CYS A 272 8.38 7.84 -0.87
N SER A 273 7.11 7.78 -0.48
CA SER A 273 6.70 7.20 0.81
C SER A 273 6.62 5.67 0.82
N GLY A 274 7.07 5.01 -0.23
CA GLY A 274 7.15 3.56 -0.31
C GLY A 274 6.46 2.94 -1.52
N VAL A 275 6.14 1.66 -1.45
CA VAL A 275 5.54 0.89 -2.55
C VAL A 275 4.56 -0.15 -2.03
N THR A 276 3.50 -0.41 -2.78
CA THR A 276 2.69 -1.62 -2.68
C THR A 276 3.00 -2.50 -3.89
N LEU A 277 3.81 -3.54 -3.69
CA LEU A 277 4.20 -4.44 -4.78
C LEU A 277 2.99 -5.19 -5.34
N PHE A 278 2.91 -5.30 -6.63
CA PHE A 278 1.92 -6.10 -7.32
C PHE A 278 2.55 -7.47 -7.65
N SER A 279 2.09 -8.56 -7.02
CA SER A 279 1.02 -8.67 -6.01
C SER A 279 1.35 -9.77 -4.98
N PHE A 280 0.44 -10.05 -4.02
CA PHE A 280 0.70 -11.08 -3.01
C PHE A 280 0.65 -12.50 -3.61
N THR A 281 -0.47 -12.89 -4.22
CA THR A 281 -0.62 -14.20 -4.89
C THR A 281 -0.69 -14.07 -6.39
N ASP A 282 -0.31 -15.13 -7.09
CA ASP A 282 -0.70 -15.32 -8.48
C ASP A 282 -2.22 -15.19 -8.66
N GLY A 283 -2.65 -14.73 -9.83
CA GLY A 283 -4.04 -14.37 -10.08
C GLY A 283 -4.65 -15.08 -11.29
N TRP A 284 -4.93 -16.37 -11.22
CA TRP A 284 -5.41 -17.21 -12.32
C TRP A 284 -6.76 -16.81 -12.92
N TRP A 285 -7.38 -15.76 -12.42
CA TRP A 285 -8.64 -15.20 -12.92
C TRP A 285 -8.44 -14.08 -13.95
N LYS A 286 -7.20 -13.69 -14.23
CA LYS A 286 -6.86 -12.51 -15.04
C LYS A 286 -6.63 -12.82 -16.53
N ALA A 287 -6.54 -14.07 -16.90
CA ALA A 287 -6.41 -14.51 -18.29
C ALA A 287 -7.08 -15.86 -18.48
N GLY A 288 -7.41 -16.23 -19.73
CA GLY A 288 -7.82 -17.56 -20.13
C GLY A 288 -8.84 -18.26 -19.24
N ASN A 289 -8.40 -19.32 -18.57
CA ASN A 289 -9.25 -20.24 -17.81
C ASN A 289 -8.86 -20.24 -16.32
N ASN A 290 -9.77 -19.90 -15.43
CA ASN A 290 -9.52 -19.81 -13.97
C ASN A 290 -9.00 -21.11 -13.30
N GLU A 291 -9.05 -22.23 -14.00
CA GLU A 291 -8.52 -23.53 -13.51
C GLU A 291 -7.06 -23.79 -13.92
N THR A 292 -6.52 -22.95 -14.80
CA THR A 292 -5.15 -23.04 -15.33
C THR A 292 -4.43 -21.72 -15.14
N GLN A 293 -3.11 -21.74 -15.09
CA GLN A 293 -2.30 -20.54 -15.08
C GLN A 293 -1.93 -20.20 -16.53
N ASP A 294 -2.53 -19.14 -17.06
CA ASP A 294 -2.40 -18.75 -18.46
C ASP A 294 -1.49 -17.52 -18.62
N ILE A 295 -0.85 -17.41 -19.78
CA ILE A 295 -0.05 -16.23 -20.15
C ILE A 295 -0.97 -15.14 -20.74
N GLY A 296 -0.54 -13.87 -20.69
CA GLY A 296 -1.31 -12.75 -21.19
C GLY A 296 -2.01 -11.96 -20.09
N GLY A 297 -3.18 -11.43 -20.36
CA GLY A 297 -3.96 -10.61 -19.42
C GLY A 297 -4.66 -9.44 -20.09
N TRP A 298 -5.09 -8.46 -19.26
CA TRP A 298 -5.94 -7.34 -19.72
C TRP A 298 -5.15 -6.17 -20.33
N ALA A 299 -3.86 -6.08 -20.06
CA ALA A 299 -3.01 -4.98 -20.50
C ALA A 299 -1.95 -5.42 -21.54
N PRO A 300 -2.31 -6.14 -22.63
CA PRO A 300 -1.34 -6.77 -23.54
C PRO A 300 -0.47 -5.77 -24.32
N ASN A 301 -0.87 -4.51 -24.39
CA ASN A 301 -0.15 -3.45 -25.11
C ASN A 301 0.34 -2.33 -24.18
N SER A 302 0.32 -2.54 -22.86
CA SER A 302 0.81 -1.55 -21.90
C SER A 302 2.31 -1.34 -22.08
N THR A 303 2.74 -0.08 -22.04
CA THR A 303 4.17 0.27 -22.10
C THR A 303 4.93 -0.12 -20.84
N GLY A 304 4.22 -0.29 -19.72
CA GLY A 304 4.77 -0.67 -18.43
C GLY A 304 4.86 -2.16 -18.17
N VAL A 305 4.55 -3.02 -19.17
CA VAL A 305 4.68 -4.47 -19.03
C VAL A 305 6.15 -4.90 -19.08
N PRO A 306 6.47 -6.12 -18.60
CA PRO A 306 7.82 -6.68 -18.59
C PRO A 306 8.54 -6.61 -19.94
N TYR A 307 9.83 -6.87 -19.93
CA TYR A 307 10.71 -6.78 -21.10
C TYR A 307 10.23 -7.54 -22.33
N ASP A 308 9.43 -8.56 -22.15
CA ASP A 308 8.93 -9.42 -23.23
C ASP A 308 7.68 -8.87 -23.93
N GLY A 309 7.11 -7.75 -23.44
CA GLY A 309 5.94 -7.12 -24.02
C GLY A 309 4.62 -7.87 -23.75
N SER A 310 4.59 -8.78 -22.78
CA SER A 310 3.40 -9.49 -22.33
C SER A 310 3.13 -9.18 -20.86
N PRO A 311 1.86 -8.90 -20.47
CA PRO A 311 1.53 -8.55 -19.09
C PRO A 311 1.63 -9.73 -18.12
N ASN A 312 1.46 -10.97 -18.60
CA ASN A 312 1.48 -12.22 -17.83
C ASN A 312 0.84 -12.09 -16.44
N GLU A 313 -0.36 -11.49 -16.38
CA GLU A 313 -0.97 -10.99 -15.14
C GLU A 313 -1.25 -12.07 -14.10
N GLU A 314 -1.20 -13.33 -14.48
CA GLU A 314 -1.38 -14.46 -13.58
C GLU A 314 -0.11 -14.86 -12.81
N TYR A 315 1.06 -14.28 -13.15
CA TYR A 315 2.38 -14.67 -12.64
C TYR A 315 3.02 -13.65 -11.68
N TRP A 316 2.26 -12.66 -11.18
CA TRP A 316 2.80 -11.54 -10.42
C TRP A 316 2.90 -11.76 -8.91
N GLY A 317 2.38 -12.86 -8.39
CA GLY A 317 2.44 -13.17 -6.97
C GLY A 317 3.86 -13.27 -6.43
N ILE A 318 4.08 -12.83 -5.19
CA ILE A 318 5.30 -13.18 -4.45
C ILE A 318 5.19 -14.60 -3.86
N VAL A 319 3.98 -15.13 -3.80
CA VAL A 319 3.67 -16.54 -3.57
C VAL A 319 2.74 -17.03 -4.70
N ASP A 320 2.72 -18.33 -4.94
CA ASP A 320 1.74 -18.94 -5.84
C ASP A 320 0.34 -19.07 -5.20
N LEU A 321 -0.64 -19.62 -5.92
CA LEU A 321 -2.00 -19.83 -5.38
C LEU A 321 -2.04 -20.78 -4.19
N ASP A 322 -1.10 -21.70 -4.08
CA ASP A 322 -0.99 -22.65 -2.96
C ASP A 322 -0.17 -22.08 -1.80
N ARG A 323 0.24 -20.79 -1.88
CA ARG A 323 1.08 -20.07 -0.90
C ARG A 323 2.50 -20.61 -0.80
N ASN A 324 3.00 -21.30 -1.82
CA ASN A 324 4.42 -21.58 -1.92
C ASN A 324 5.17 -20.28 -2.24
N LYS A 325 6.25 -20.03 -1.51
CA LYS A 325 7.08 -18.85 -1.68
C LYS A 325 7.87 -18.95 -2.97
N LYS A 326 7.80 -17.91 -3.81
CA LYS A 326 8.68 -17.76 -4.96
C LYS A 326 10.02 -17.14 -4.53
N GLU A 327 11.04 -17.15 -5.41
CA GLU A 327 12.34 -16.53 -5.13
C GLU A 327 12.22 -15.07 -4.70
N THR A 328 11.29 -14.33 -5.30
CA THR A 328 11.00 -12.93 -4.97
C THR A 328 10.52 -12.71 -3.53
N PHE A 329 9.90 -13.71 -2.88
CA PHE A 329 9.47 -13.61 -1.49
C PHE A 329 10.65 -13.33 -0.53
N GLU A 330 11.75 -14.03 -0.70
CA GLU A 330 12.94 -13.81 0.13
C GLU A 330 13.59 -12.45 -0.15
N VAL A 331 13.54 -11.97 -1.40
CA VAL A 331 13.99 -10.61 -1.74
C VAL A 331 13.15 -9.56 -0.99
N VAL A 332 11.83 -9.66 -1.05
CA VAL A 332 10.91 -8.75 -0.36
C VAL A 332 11.17 -8.75 1.15
N LYS A 333 11.29 -9.94 1.74
CA LYS A 333 11.61 -10.12 3.16
C LYS A 333 12.92 -9.44 3.56
N ILE A 334 13.98 -9.65 2.81
CA ILE A 334 15.28 -9.05 3.09
C ILE A 334 15.17 -7.52 3.00
N LYS A 335 14.62 -6.98 1.91
CA LYS A 335 14.54 -5.54 1.65
C LYS A 335 13.68 -4.82 2.69
N TYR A 336 12.48 -5.32 3.00
CA TYR A 336 11.60 -4.68 3.99
C TYR A 336 12.14 -4.74 5.41
N ASN A 337 12.84 -5.82 5.78
CA ASN A 337 13.45 -5.91 7.11
C ASN A 337 14.74 -5.06 7.25
N GLN A 338 15.50 -4.83 6.17
CA GLN A 338 16.66 -3.96 6.18
C GLN A 338 16.29 -2.50 6.47
N VAL A 339 15.24 -1.98 5.86
CA VAL A 339 14.79 -0.59 6.06
C VAL A 339 14.19 -0.39 7.47
N GLY A 340 13.56 -1.40 8.04
CA GLY A 340 13.01 -1.34 9.40
C GLY A 340 14.07 -1.20 10.52
N ASN A 341 15.33 -1.49 10.23
CA ASN A 341 16.44 -1.44 11.20
C ASN A 341 17.26 -0.15 11.13
N GLN A 342 16.88 0.82 10.28
CA GLN A 342 17.60 2.09 10.11
C GLN A 342 16.97 3.28 10.86
N ASN A 343 15.90 3.05 11.65
CA ASN A 343 15.19 4.06 12.44
C ASN A 343 15.49 3.94 13.94
#